data_414c3311533eb6375797f833d5418baa
#
_entry.id   414c3311533eb6375797f833d5418baa
#
_cell.length_a   1.000
_cell.length_b   1.000
_cell.length_c   1.000
_cell.angle_alpha   90.00
_cell.angle_beta   90.00
_cell.angle_gamma   90.00
#
_symmetry.space_group_name_H-M   'P 1'
#
loop_
_entity.id
_entity.type
_entity.pdbx_description
1 polymer ?
#
loop_
_entity_poly.entity_id
_entity_poly.type
_entity_poly.pdbx_seq_one_letter_code
_entity_poly.pdbx_strand_id
1 'polypeptide(L)'
;MKIICVGMNYAEHHRELNGAAALPEAPVIFMKPDSAILKGGKPFFIPDFAERFDYEAELVVRINKLGKNIAPRFAHRYYDAVTVGVDITARDMQERFRREGLPWELCKGFDGS
;
A
#
# COMPACT_ATOMS: atom_id res chain seq x y z
N MET A 1 10.31 8.63 8.17
CA MET A 1 10.06 7.17 8.23
C MET A 1 9.88 6.66 6.80
N LYS A 2 10.13 5.38 6.52
CA LYS A 2 9.85 4.78 5.20
C LYS A 2 8.62 3.91 5.34
N ILE A 3 7.63 4.12 4.46
CA ILE A 3 6.43 3.28 4.36
C ILE A 3 6.50 2.61 3.00
N ILE A 4 6.65 1.29 3.00
CA ILE A 4 6.77 0.47 1.81
C ILE A 4 5.53 -0.40 1.73
N CYS A 5 4.82 -0.31 0.63
CA CYS A 5 3.58 -1.03 0.38
C CYS A 5 3.77 -2.08 -0.71
N VAL A 6 3.02 -3.17 -0.60
CA VAL A 6 3.02 -4.26 -1.59
C VAL A 6 1.63 -4.32 -2.23
N GLY A 7 1.52 -3.79 -3.43
CA GLY A 7 0.28 -3.82 -4.19
C GLY A 7 -0.05 -5.20 -4.76
N MET A 8 -1.34 -5.44 -5.00
CA MET A 8 -1.86 -6.69 -5.59
C MET A 8 -1.43 -7.97 -4.85
N ASN A 9 -1.22 -7.88 -3.55
CA ASN A 9 -0.68 -8.96 -2.71
C ASN A 9 -1.75 -9.91 -2.16
N TYR A 10 -3.01 -9.47 -2.08
CA TYR A 10 -4.12 -10.28 -1.59
C TYR A 10 -4.83 -10.96 -2.77
N ALA A 11 -4.79 -12.30 -2.80
CA ALA A 11 -5.26 -13.09 -3.96
C ALA A 11 -6.75 -12.88 -4.27
N GLU A 12 -7.59 -12.74 -3.26
CA GLU A 12 -9.02 -12.51 -3.46
C GLU A 12 -9.29 -11.13 -4.05
N HIS A 13 -8.71 -10.08 -3.46
CA HIS A 13 -8.81 -8.72 -3.98
C HIS A 13 -8.24 -8.60 -5.40
N HIS A 14 -7.13 -9.31 -5.68
CA HIS A 14 -6.58 -9.36 -7.03
C HIS A 14 -7.57 -9.97 -8.03
N ARG A 15 -8.27 -11.04 -7.66
CA ARG A 15 -9.32 -11.67 -8.49
C ARG A 15 -10.51 -10.76 -8.74
N GLU A 16 -10.96 -10.02 -7.73
CA GLU A 16 -12.05 -9.03 -7.85
C GLU A 16 -11.72 -7.93 -8.88
N LEU A 17 -10.50 -7.42 -8.87
CA LEU A 17 -10.08 -6.34 -9.76
C LEU A 17 -9.64 -6.79 -11.16
N ASN A 18 -9.07 -7.98 -11.28
CA ASN A 18 -8.40 -8.45 -12.50
C ASN A 18 -8.95 -9.79 -13.02
N GLY A 19 -10.03 -10.30 -12.44
CA GLY A 19 -10.63 -11.58 -12.83
C GLY A 19 -9.69 -12.76 -12.59
N ALA A 20 -9.59 -13.65 -13.56
CA ALA A 20 -8.74 -14.86 -13.48
C ALA A 20 -7.24 -14.60 -13.74
N ALA A 21 -6.79 -13.34 -13.80
CA ALA A 21 -5.38 -13.03 -14.02
C ALA A 21 -4.51 -13.59 -12.90
N ALA A 22 -3.34 -14.12 -13.25
CA ALA A 22 -2.38 -14.63 -12.28
C ALA A 22 -1.84 -13.50 -11.40
N LEU A 23 -1.50 -13.84 -10.15
CA LEU A 23 -0.77 -12.92 -9.26
C LEU A 23 0.57 -12.53 -9.89
N PRO A 24 1.07 -11.32 -9.63
CA PRO A 24 2.39 -10.91 -10.09
C PRO A 24 3.48 -11.88 -9.60
N GLU A 25 4.44 -12.22 -10.48
CA GLU A 25 5.58 -13.07 -10.13
C GLU A 25 6.51 -12.41 -9.10
N ALA A 26 6.56 -11.09 -9.08
CA ALA A 26 7.34 -10.29 -8.13
C ALA A 26 6.44 -9.30 -7.40
N PRO A 27 6.79 -8.91 -6.16
CA PRO A 27 6.05 -7.89 -5.42
C PRO A 27 5.97 -6.57 -6.19
N VAL A 28 4.76 -6.02 -6.32
CA VAL A 28 4.54 -4.67 -6.85
C VAL A 28 4.74 -3.68 -5.72
N ILE A 29 5.87 -3.01 -5.71
CA ILE A 29 6.25 -2.10 -4.62
C ILE A 29 5.88 -0.67 -4.97
N PHE A 30 5.25 0.02 -4.03
CA PHE A 30 5.10 1.48 -4.03
C PHE A 30 5.38 2.04 -2.63
N MET A 31 5.53 3.35 -2.53
CA MET A 31 5.85 4.00 -1.26
C MET A 31 4.81 5.07 -0.93
N LYS A 32 4.60 5.27 0.37
CA LYS A 32 3.91 6.45 0.90
C LYS A 32 4.90 7.31 1.67
N PRO A 33 4.79 8.65 1.60
CA PRO A 33 5.56 9.53 2.48
C PRO A 33 5.07 9.39 3.92
N ASP A 34 5.86 9.80 4.89
CA ASP A 34 5.45 9.78 6.30
C ASP A 34 4.34 10.79 6.63
N SER A 35 4.16 11.81 5.79
CA SER A 35 2.99 12.72 5.83
C SER A 35 1.65 12.03 5.54
N ALA A 36 1.67 10.87 4.86
CA ALA A 36 0.47 10.07 4.60
C ALA A 36 -0.09 9.42 5.88
N ILE A 37 0.68 9.36 6.97
CA ILE A 37 0.23 8.69 8.19
C ILE A 37 -0.77 9.55 8.97
N LEU A 38 -2.00 9.07 9.06
CA LEU A 38 -3.02 9.61 9.96
C LEU A 38 -3.02 8.82 11.28
N LYS A 39 -2.69 9.50 12.39
CA LYS A 39 -2.54 8.89 13.72
C LYS A 39 -3.55 9.43 14.71
N GLY A 40 -3.73 8.67 15.81
CA GLY A 40 -4.44 9.17 16.99
C GLY A 40 -5.95 9.32 16.82
N GLY A 41 -6.56 8.53 15.94
CA GLY A 41 -8.00 8.57 15.71
C GLY A 41 -8.50 9.87 15.08
N LYS A 42 -7.63 10.62 14.43
CA LYS A 42 -8.03 11.84 13.71
C LYS A 42 -8.94 11.47 12.53
N PRO A 43 -9.92 12.31 12.20
CA PRO A 43 -10.77 12.06 11.05
C PRO A 43 -9.97 12.18 9.75
N PHE A 44 -10.24 11.28 8.81
CA PHE A 44 -9.82 11.44 7.43
C PHE A 44 -10.80 12.35 6.70
N PHE A 45 -10.31 13.41 6.10
CA PHE A 45 -11.12 14.30 5.27
C PHE A 45 -10.91 13.90 3.81
N ILE A 46 -12.00 13.54 3.13
CA ILE A 46 -11.97 13.15 1.72
C ILE A 46 -11.51 14.36 0.90
N PRO A 47 -10.38 14.25 0.17
CA PRO A 47 -9.93 15.33 -0.72
C PRO A 47 -10.86 15.54 -1.92
N ASP A 48 -10.68 16.65 -2.63
CA ASP A 48 -11.49 17.03 -3.80
C ASP A 48 -10.78 16.79 -5.15
N PHE A 49 -9.58 16.20 -5.15
CA PHE A 49 -8.78 16.00 -6.37
C PHE A 49 -9.14 14.73 -7.15
N ALA A 50 -10.01 13.87 -6.61
CA ALA A 50 -10.48 12.63 -7.23
C ALA A 50 -11.94 12.38 -6.91
N GLU A 51 -12.61 11.57 -7.72
CA GLU A 51 -14.05 11.31 -7.56
C GLU A 51 -14.35 10.08 -6.72
N ARG A 52 -13.38 9.13 -6.64
CA ARG A 52 -13.57 7.86 -5.92
C ARG A 52 -12.40 7.55 -5.01
N PHE A 53 -12.71 7.43 -3.71
CA PHE A 53 -11.76 6.96 -2.70
C PHE A 53 -12.23 5.63 -2.13
N ASP A 54 -11.35 4.63 -2.19
CA ASP A 54 -11.54 3.33 -1.57
C ASP A 54 -10.60 3.21 -0.36
N TYR A 55 -10.97 2.42 0.63
CA TYR A 55 -10.11 2.06 1.76
C TYR A 55 -9.72 0.57 1.66
N GLU A 56 -8.46 0.29 1.89
CA GLU A 56 -7.90 -1.06 1.86
C GLU A 56 -7.35 -1.40 3.25
N ALA A 57 -7.91 -2.42 3.91
CA ALA A 57 -7.40 -2.89 5.19
C ALA A 57 -6.17 -3.76 4.95
N GLU A 58 -5.04 -3.36 5.55
CA GLU A 58 -3.73 -3.91 5.27
C GLU A 58 -3.06 -4.46 6.53
N LEU A 59 -2.34 -5.57 6.38
CA LEU A 59 -1.42 -6.05 7.40
C LEU A 59 -0.15 -5.21 7.38
N VAL A 60 0.13 -4.53 8.49
CA VAL A 60 1.31 -3.68 8.64
C VAL A 60 2.36 -4.36 9.49
N VAL A 61 3.57 -4.43 8.98
CA VAL A 61 4.72 -5.05 9.66
C VAL A 61 5.76 -3.97 9.98
N ARG A 62 6.14 -3.87 11.25
CA ARG A 62 7.17 -2.92 11.67
C ARG A 62 8.55 -3.56 11.57
N ILE A 63 9.35 -3.05 10.63
CA ILE A 63 10.76 -3.45 10.50
C ILE A 63 11.58 -2.68 11.55
N ASN A 64 12.30 -3.42 12.39
CA ASN A 64 13.07 -2.87 13.51
C ASN A 64 14.57 -3.07 13.38
N LYS A 65 15.04 -3.73 12.32
CA LYS A 65 16.44 -4.08 12.15
C LYS A 65 16.92 -3.78 10.74
N LEU A 66 18.10 -3.18 10.64
CA LEU A 66 18.78 -2.97 9.38
C LEU A 66 19.25 -4.30 8.78
N GLY A 67 19.08 -4.50 7.48
CA GLY A 67 19.54 -5.69 6.78
C GLY A 67 19.57 -5.53 5.27
N LYS A 68 20.36 -6.37 4.62
CA LYS A 68 20.47 -6.45 3.17
C LYS A 68 20.69 -7.90 2.74
N ASN A 69 20.06 -8.33 1.65
CA ASN A 69 20.17 -9.68 1.11
C ASN A 69 19.83 -10.77 2.15
N ILE A 70 18.77 -10.55 2.91
CA ILE A 70 18.34 -11.47 3.97
C ILE A 70 17.61 -12.65 3.33
N ALA A 71 18.08 -13.86 3.60
CA ALA A 71 17.36 -15.06 3.15
C ALA A 71 15.96 -15.13 3.81
N PRO A 72 14.89 -15.53 3.09
CA PRO A 72 13.51 -15.52 3.60
C PRO A 72 13.34 -16.23 4.96
N ARG A 73 14.05 -17.33 5.19
CA ARG A 73 14.04 -18.06 6.48
C ARG A 73 14.45 -17.22 7.69
N PHE A 74 15.13 -16.10 7.49
CA PHE A 74 15.59 -15.20 8.54
C PHE A 74 14.76 -13.90 8.63
N ALA A 75 13.78 -13.69 7.76
CA ALA A 75 12.97 -12.48 7.72
C ALA A 75 12.31 -12.19 9.08
N HIS A 76 11.85 -13.22 9.81
CA HIS A 76 11.26 -13.11 11.15
C HIS A 76 12.13 -12.41 12.21
N ARG A 77 13.42 -12.26 11.96
CA ARG A 77 14.37 -11.57 12.85
C ARG A 77 14.45 -10.06 12.62
N TYR A 78 13.72 -9.55 11.62
CA TYR A 78 13.84 -8.17 11.15
C TYR A 78 12.58 -7.33 11.42
N TYR A 79 11.54 -7.92 11.98
CA TYR A 79 10.36 -7.21 12.44
C TYR A 79 10.02 -7.59 13.89
N ASP A 80 9.34 -6.68 14.59
CA ASP A 80 9.01 -6.85 16.01
C ASP A 80 7.54 -6.55 16.33
N ALA A 81 6.77 -6.10 15.37
CA ALA A 81 5.34 -5.86 15.57
C ALA A 81 4.57 -6.04 14.26
N VAL A 82 3.32 -6.45 14.43
CA VAL A 82 2.33 -6.56 13.37
C VAL A 82 1.07 -5.84 13.84
N THR A 83 0.45 -5.06 12.96
CA THR A 83 -0.80 -4.36 13.22
C THR A 83 -1.64 -4.27 11.95
N VAL A 84 -2.77 -3.61 12.02
CA VAL A 84 -3.62 -3.30 10.86
C VAL A 84 -3.50 -1.81 10.57
N GLY A 85 -3.41 -1.48 9.29
CA GLY A 85 -3.50 -0.13 8.76
C GLY A 85 -4.62 -0.02 7.72
N VAL A 86 -4.86 1.20 7.28
CA VAL A 86 -5.78 1.49 6.18
C VAL A 86 -5.00 2.24 5.12
N ASP A 87 -5.00 1.72 3.89
CA ASP A 87 -4.44 2.36 2.70
C ASP A 87 -5.59 3.02 1.93
N ILE A 88 -5.69 4.34 2.03
CA ILE A 88 -6.67 5.10 1.27
C ILE A 88 -6.16 5.30 -0.15
N THR A 89 -7.02 5.01 -1.11
CA THR A 89 -6.67 5.00 -2.53
C THR A 89 -7.62 5.89 -3.32
N ALA A 90 -7.09 6.86 -4.06
CA ALA A 90 -7.84 7.56 -5.11
C ALA A 90 -7.98 6.62 -6.31
N ARG A 91 -9.06 5.83 -6.32
CA ARG A 91 -9.22 4.66 -7.18
C ARG A 91 -9.33 4.98 -8.66
N ASP A 92 -10.08 5.98 -9.03
CA ASP A 92 -10.23 6.46 -10.41
C ASP A 92 -8.88 6.90 -11.00
N MET A 93 -8.06 7.60 -10.20
CA MET A 93 -6.70 7.96 -10.59
C MET A 93 -5.79 6.73 -10.74
N GLN A 94 -5.88 5.78 -9.80
CA GLN A 94 -5.08 4.55 -9.87
C GLN A 94 -5.41 3.75 -11.14
N GLU A 95 -6.68 3.61 -11.49
CA GLU A 95 -7.11 2.92 -12.72
C GLU A 95 -6.55 3.58 -13.97
N ARG A 96 -6.57 4.92 -14.02
CA ARG A 96 -5.94 5.68 -15.10
C ARG A 96 -4.42 5.44 -15.15
N PHE A 97 -3.72 5.59 -14.01
CA PHE A 97 -2.28 5.43 -13.94
C PHE A 97 -1.81 4.03 -14.32
N ARG A 98 -2.58 3.00 -13.97
CA ARG A 98 -2.31 1.62 -14.40
C ARG A 98 -2.38 1.46 -15.92
N ARG A 99 -3.38 2.05 -16.56
CA ARG A 99 -3.52 2.00 -18.02
C ARG A 99 -2.40 2.75 -18.74
N GLU A 100 -1.95 3.86 -18.16
CA GLU A 100 -0.96 4.76 -18.75
C GLU A 100 0.48 4.39 -18.34
N GLY A 101 0.67 3.42 -17.44
CA GLY A 101 1.99 3.03 -16.93
C GLY A 101 2.64 4.10 -16.05
N LEU A 102 1.83 4.92 -15.38
CA LEU A 102 2.31 6.01 -14.51
C LEU A 102 2.54 5.56 -13.07
N PRO A 103 3.42 6.24 -12.32
CA PRO A 103 3.62 6.00 -10.90
C PRO A 103 2.36 6.25 -10.07
N TRP A 104 2.27 5.62 -8.89
CA TRP A 104 1.07 5.64 -8.04
C TRP A 104 1.11 6.68 -6.91
N GLU A 105 2.17 7.44 -6.75
CA GLU A 105 2.36 8.36 -5.64
C GLU A 105 1.19 9.34 -5.47
N LEU A 106 0.68 9.91 -6.57
CA LEU A 106 -0.44 10.86 -6.52
C LEU A 106 -1.76 10.23 -6.05
N CYS A 107 -1.97 8.94 -6.31
CA CYS A 107 -3.21 8.25 -5.92
C CYS A 107 -3.10 7.45 -4.61
N LYS A 108 -1.89 7.26 -4.09
CA LYS A 108 -1.59 6.45 -2.91
C LYS A 108 -0.83 7.21 -1.81
N GLY A 109 -0.15 8.32 -2.11
CA GLY A 109 0.79 9.00 -1.21
C GLY A 109 0.37 10.42 -0.82
N PHE A 110 -0.93 10.73 -0.81
CA PHE A 110 -1.44 12.02 -0.36
C PHE A 110 -1.59 12.07 1.16
N ASP A 111 -1.80 13.26 1.72
CA ASP A 111 -1.86 13.47 3.16
C ASP A 111 -2.98 12.64 3.81
N GLY A 112 -2.62 11.86 4.81
CA GLY A 112 -3.55 11.02 5.58
C GLY A 112 -4.04 9.76 4.87
N SER A 113 -3.44 9.38 3.71
CA SER A 113 -3.89 8.25 2.89
C SER A 113 -3.59 6.85 3.45
#